data_ee9a14d57d9e5a83f3217babb8210802
#
_entry.id   ee9a14d57d9e5a83f3217babb8210802
#
_cell.length_a   1.000
_cell.length_b   1.000
_cell.length_c   1.000
_cell.angle_alpha   90.00
_cell.angle_beta   90.00
_cell.angle_gamma   90.00
#
_symmetry.space_group_name_H-M   'P 1'
#
loop_
_entity.id
_entity.type
_entity.pdbx_description
1 polymer ?
#
loop_
_entity_poly.entity_id
_entity_poly.type
_entity_poly.pdbx_seq_one_letter_code
_entity_poly.pdbx_strand_id
1 'polypeptide(L)'
;FCGLIAGSLPFIFKKVKGHSVTVGKIIPFLIFFGIVITMALLGETNGAAADVSFGVVNVIKLFLVGVVAAAAMVVPGVSGSMMLMLLGYYDTILKTINQFIDALIAFDVQKILAQCGILIPFGIGVVIGIFLIAKLIEFIFMKAEIHAYYAIIGLILASPIAILLKVDWSGLSVLTIVVGIVTFCLGWFTASKLGGE
;
A
#
# COMPACT_ATOMS: atom_id res chain seq x y z
N PHE A 1 2.58 -1.59 -14.31
CA PHE A 1 1.54 -1.11 -13.39
C PHE A 1 0.64 -0.07 -14.04
N CYS A 2 1.12 1.04 -14.61
CA CYS A 2 0.28 2.08 -15.26
C CYS A 2 -0.64 1.51 -16.34
N GLY A 3 -0.18 0.55 -17.14
CA GLY A 3 -1.00 -0.15 -18.13
C GLY A 3 -2.16 -0.94 -17.52
N LEU A 4 -1.89 -1.69 -16.43
CA LEU A 4 -2.92 -2.43 -15.70
C LEU A 4 -3.99 -1.48 -15.12
N ILE A 5 -3.55 -0.37 -14.55
CA ILE A 5 -4.42 0.67 -14.02
C ILE A 5 -5.30 1.25 -15.14
N ALA A 6 -4.70 1.66 -16.26
CA ALA A 6 -5.41 2.21 -17.38
C ALA A 6 -6.46 1.23 -17.98
N GLY A 7 -6.11 -0.08 -18.03
CA GLY A 7 -7.01 -1.13 -18.50
C GLY A 7 -8.16 -1.44 -17.55
N SER A 8 -8.01 -1.21 -16.23
CA SER A 8 -9.05 -1.45 -15.23
C SER A 8 -10.03 -0.27 -15.07
N LEU A 9 -9.61 0.97 -15.42
CA LEU A 9 -10.43 2.17 -15.26
C LEU A 9 -11.84 2.08 -15.89
N PRO A 10 -12.03 1.57 -17.14
CA PRO A 10 -13.35 1.52 -17.76
C PRO A 10 -14.37 0.72 -16.93
N PHE A 11 -13.93 -0.34 -16.22
CA PHE A 11 -14.80 -1.16 -15.37
C PHE A 11 -15.28 -0.40 -14.15
N ILE A 12 -14.38 0.33 -13.51
CA ILE A 12 -14.72 1.12 -12.34
C ILE A 12 -15.61 2.29 -12.70
N PHE A 13 -15.36 2.95 -13.83
CA PHE A 13 -16.22 4.02 -14.33
C PHE A 13 -17.63 3.51 -14.69
N LYS A 14 -17.79 2.27 -15.17
CA LYS A 14 -19.12 1.68 -15.39
C LYS A 14 -19.95 1.61 -14.12
N LYS A 15 -19.33 1.39 -12.95
CA LYS A 15 -20.00 1.29 -11.65
C LYS A 15 -20.57 2.63 -11.16
N VAL A 16 -19.99 3.74 -11.58
CA VAL A 16 -20.47 5.09 -11.23
C VAL A 16 -21.31 5.73 -12.36
N LYS A 17 -21.36 5.10 -13.53
CA LYS A 17 -22.15 5.57 -14.69
C LYS A 17 -23.64 5.56 -14.36
N GLY A 18 -24.32 6.67 -14.65
CA GLY A 18 -25.76 6.83 -14.34
C GLY A 18 -26.05 7.53 -13.01
N HIS A 19 -25.04 7.77 -12.19
CA HIS A 19 -25.20 8.55 -10.96
C HIS A 19 -24.77 10.00 -11.20
N SER A 20 -25.61 10.95 -10.81
CA SER A 20 -25.26 12.39 -10.88
C SER A 20 -24.00 12.67 -10.05
N VAL A 21 -23.09 13.45 -10.63
CA VAL A 21 -21.91 13.93 -9.92
C VAL A 21 -22.36 14.99 -8.92
N THR A 22 -22.29 14.68 -7.62
CA THR A 22 -22.66 15.59 -6.54
C THR A 22 -21.40 15.92 -5.74
N VAL A 23 -21.32 17.13 -5.17
CA VAL A 23 -20.18 17.58 -4.36
C VAL A 23 -19.81 16.55 -3.27
N GLY A 24 -20.80 15.96 -2.61
CA GLY A 24 -20.58 14.92 -1.59
C GLY A 24 -19.84 13.68 -2.10
N LYS A 25 -19.95 13.35 -3.41
CA LYS A 25 -19.24 12.21 -4.03
C LYS A 25 -17.82 12.58 -4.47
N ILE A 26 -17.58 13.86 -4.78
CA ILE A 26 -16.26 14.36 -5.15
C ILE A 26 -15.33 14.43 -3.93
N ILE A 27 -15.86 14.67 -2.73
CA ILE A 27 -15.08 14.78 -1.51
C ILE A 27 -14.22 13.54 -1.25
N PRO A 28 -14.76 12.29 -1.21
CA PRO A 28 -13.95 11.09 -1.06
C PRO A 28 -12.87 10.94 -2.14
N PHE A 29 -13.21 11.24 -3.40
CA PHE A 29 -12.25 11.25 -4.50
C PHE A 29 -11.06 12.17 -4.21
N LEU A 30 -11.32 13.44 -3.86
CA LEU A 30 -10.27 14.43 -3.60
C LEU A 30 -9.43 14.08 -2.37
N ILE A 31 -10.05 13.57 -1.31
CA ILE A 31 -9.34 13.16 -0.09
C ILE A 31 -8.34 12.04 -0.41
N PHE A 32 -8.81 10.96 -1.02
CA PHE A 32 -7.96 9.81 -1.30
C PHE A 32 -6.94 10.08 -2.40
N PHE A 33 -7.29 10.84 -3.43
CA PHE A 33 -6.35 11.35 -4.43
C PHE A 33 -5.25 12.18 -3.78
N GLY A 34 -5.63 13.13 -2.92
CA GLY A 34 -4.70 14.01 -2.20
C GLY A 34 -3.78 13.24 -1.25
N ILE A 35 -4.28 12.23 -0.54
CA ILE A 35 -3.47 11.37 0.34
C ILE A 35 -2.35 10.71 -0.46
N VAL A 36 -2.65 10.06 -1.60
CA VAL A 36 -1.64 9.37 -2.42
C VAL A 36 -0.61 10.35 -2.98
N ILE A 37 -1.05 11.49 -3.50
CA ILE A 37 -0.14 12.51 -4.04
C ILE A 37 0.75 13.09 -2.93
N THR A 38 0.18 13.40 -1.77
CA THR A 38 0.95 13.93 -0.63
C THR A 38 2.00 12.92 -0.18
N MET A 39 1.64 11.64 -0.07
CA MET A 39 2.59 10.57 0.27
C MET A 39 3.69 10.43 -0.80
N ALA A 40 3.35 10.56 -2.08
CA ALA A 40 4.34 10.51 -3.16
C ALA A 40 5.33 11.69 -3.10
N LEU A 41 4.85 12.89 -2.75
CA LEU A 41 5.67 14.11 -2.63
C LEU A 41 6.54 14.12 -1.38
N LEU A 42 6.03 13.60 -0.25
CA LEU A 42 6.83 13.47 0.99
C LEU A 42 8.03 12.54 0.80
N GLY A 43 7.98 11.65 -0.19
CA GLY A 43 9.05 10.73 -0.49
C GLY A 43 9.26 9.66 0.59
N GLU A 44 10.35 8.92 0.46
CA GLU A 44 10.79 7.94 1.43
C GLU A 44 11.70 8.65 2.46
N THR A 45 11.11 9.48 3.31
CA THR A 45 11.85 10.05 4.44
C THR A 45 12.02 8.92 5.46
N ASN A 46 13.27 8.54 5.71
CA ASN A 46 13.59 7.64 6.80
C ASN A 46 13.21 8.34 8.11
N GLY A 47 12.09 7.94 8.70
CA GLY A 47 11.76 8.31 10.07
C GLY A 47 12.92 7.92 11.00
N ALA A 48 13.09 8.62 12.12
CA ALA A 48 14.07 8.22 13.13
C ALA A 48 13.85 6.74 13.49
N ALA A 49 14.93 5.96 13.52
CA ALA A 49 14.85 4.52 13.81
C ALA A 49 14.08 4.28 15.11
N ALA A 50 13.02 3.49 15.03
CA ALA A 50 12.17 3.21 16.18
C ALA A 50 12.92 2.36 17.21
N ASP A 51 12.84 2.76 18.47
CA ASP A 51 13.28 1.93 19.58
C ASP A 51 12.31 0.75 19.77
N VAL A 52 12.83 -0.46 19.64
CA VAL A 52 12.09 -1.72 19.81
C VAL A 52 12.55 -2.49 21.05
N SER A 53 13.12 -1.78 22.04
CA SER A 53 13.46 -2.39 23.32
C SER A 53 12.27 -3.15 23.94
N PHE A 54 12.57 -4.25 24.65
CA PHE A 54 11.51 -5.07 25.27
C PHE A 54 10.74 -4.25 26.31
N GLY A 55 9.44 -4.06 26.08
CA GLY A 55 8.53 -3.39 26.98
C GLY A 55 7.10 -3.43 26.49
N VAL A 56 6.14 -3.43 27.40
CA VAL A 56 4.70 -3.50 27.08
C VAL A 56 4.28 -2.40 26.08
N VAL A 57 4.83 -1.21 26.24
CA VAL A 57 4.54 -0.07 25.36
C VAL A 57 5.02 -0.36 23.92
N ASN A 58 6.19 -0.95 23.76
CA ASN A 58 6.76 -1.27 22.46
C ASN A 58 6.03 -2.44 21.79
N VAL A 59 5.56 -3.42 22.56
CA VAL A 59 4.67 -4.49 22.05
C VAL A 59 3.38 -3.91 21.47
N ILE A 60 2.75 -2.96 22.17
CA ILE A 60 1.54 -2.29 21.67
C ILE A 60 1.85 -1.46 20.43
N LYS A 61 2.96 -0.72 20.41
CA LYS A 61 3.39 0.05 19.23
C LYS A 61 3.61 -0.86 18.03
N LEU A 62 4.34 -1.98 18.19
CA LEU A 62 4.58 -2.95 17.13
C LEU A 62 3.30 -3.55 16.58
N PHE A 63 2.36 -3.88 17.46
CA PHE A 63 1.03 -4.33 17.07
C PHE A 63 0.29 -3.28 16.24
N LEU A 64 0.24 -2.01 16.70
CA LEU A 64 -0.43 -0.93 15.98
C LEU A 64 0.26 -0.62 14.64
N VAL A 65 1.58 -0.64 14.60
CA VAL A 65 2.36 -0.48 13.36
C VAL A 65 2.03 -1.59 12.37
N GLY A 66 1.88 -2.84 12.83
CA GLY A 66 1.43 -3.95 12.00
C GLY A 66 0.03 -3.72 11.42
N VAL A 67 -0.92 -3.26 12.23
CA VAL A 67 -2.28 -2.91 11.79
C VAL A 67 -2.25 -1.82 10.71
N VAL A 68 -1.50 -0.75 10.94
CA VAL A 68 -1.41 0.38 10.00
C VAL A 68 -0.71 -0.04 8.70
N ALA A 69 0.36 -0.82 8.77
CA ALA A 69 1.06 -1.34 7.60
C ALA A 69 0.15 -2.22 6.74
N ALA A 70 -0.61 -3.11 7.38
CA ALA A 70 -1.59 -3.97 6.70
C ALA A 70 -2.70 -3.16 6.03
N ALA A 71 -3.25 -2.17 6.73
CA ALA A 71 -4.27 -1.27 6.17
C ALA A 71 -3.74 -0.53 4.94
N ALA A 72 -2.50 -0.03 4.99
CA ALA A 72 -1.86 0.66 3.86
C ALA A 72 -1.67 -0.26 2.65
N MET A 73 -1.34 -1.55 2.85
CA MET A 73 -1.17 -2.52 1.75
C MET A 73 -2.47 -2.82 1.00
N VAL A 74 -3.61 -2.75 1.65
CA VAL A 74 -4.92 -3.01 1.03
C VAL A 74 -5.40 -1.82 0.21
N VAL A 75 -4.95 -0.61 0.55
CA VAL A 75 -5.34 0.62 -0.15
C VAL A 75 -4.53 0.76 -1.45
N PRO A 76 -5.19 0.78 -2.64
CA PRO A 76 -4.49 0.95 -3.91
C PRO A 76 -3.69 2.27 -3.95
N GLY A 77 -2.45 2.19 -4.41
CA GLY A 77 -1.57 3.37 -4.53
C GLY A 77 -0.79 3.74 -3.26
N VAL A 78 -1.02 3.05 -2.15
CA VAL A 78 -0.25 3.21 -0.90
C VAL A 78 0.63 1.99 -0.70
N SER A 79 1.93 2.22 -0.46
CA SER A 79 2.88 1.14 -0.18
C SER A 79 2.99 0.92 1.34
N GLY A 80 2.79 -0.33 1.79
CA GLY A 80 2.98 -0.69 3.20
C GLY A 80 4.41 -0.48 3.68
N SER A 81 5.42 -0.73 2.82
CA SER A 81 6.82 -0.45 3.13
C SER A 81 7.07 1.05 3.33
N MET A 82 6.48 1.89 2.48
CA MET A 82 6.56 3.34 2.64
C MET A 82 5.92 3.79 3.97
N MET A 83 4.78 3.21 4.35
CA MET A 83 4.16 3.50 5.65
C MET A 83 5.07 3.10 6.80
N LEU A 84 5.72 1.92 6.73
CA LEU A 84 6.71 1.50 7.72
C LEU A 84 7.93 2.43 7.78
N MET A 85 8.41 2.95 6.62
CA MET A 85 9.50 3.93 6.56
C MET A 85 9.10 5.25 7.23
N LEU A 86 7.91 5.78 6.93
CA LEU A 86 7.39 7.00 7.55
C LEU A 86 7.25 6.87 9.07
N LEU A 87 6.88 5.68 9.55
CA LEU A 87 6.78 5.37 10.99
C LEU A 87 8.14 5.06 11.62
N GLY A 88 9.24 4.94 10.85
CA GLY A 88 10.57 4.61 11.32
C GLY A 88 10.80 3.14 11.67
N TYR A 89 9.88 2.24 11.31
CA TYR A 89 9.95 0.82 11.65
C TYR A 89 10.47 -0.08 10.52
N TYR A 90 10.59 0.40 9.29
CA TYR A 90 10.97 -0.43 8.14
C TYR A 90 12.29 -1.16 8.33
N ASP A 91 13.36 -0.41 8.58
CA ASP A 91 14.70 -0.99 8.74
C ASP A 91 14.77 -1.93 9.95
N THR A 92 14.08 -1.58 11.02
CA THR A 92 14.02 -2.38 12.25
C THR A 92 13.35 -3.72 11.99
N ILE A 93 12.18 -3.72 11.34
CA ILE A 93 11.46 -4.96 11.00
C ILE A 93 12.28 -5.81 10.02
N LEU A 94 12.83 -5.19 8.96
CA LEU A 94 13.66 -5.90 7.97
C LEU A 94 14.90 -6.55 8.61
N LYS A 95 15.63 -5.82 9.46
CA LYS A 95 16.77 -6.35 10.21
C LYS A 95 16.34 -7.50 11.14
N THR A 96 15.23 -7.35 11.84
CA THR A 96 14.70 -8.38 12.74
C THR A 96 14.34 -9.67 11.97
N ILE A 97 13.75 -9.55 10.79
CA ILE A 97 13.44 -10.70 9.91
C ILE A 97 14.74 -11.41 9.49
N ASN A 98 15.74 -10.65 9.02
CA ASN A 98 17.01 -11.23 8.60
C ASN A 98 17.72 -11.94 9.80
N GLN A 99 17.78 -11.29 10.94
CA GLN A 99 18.37 -11.88 12.17
C GLN A 99 17.59 -13.12 12.64
N PHE A 100 16.28 -13.15 12.46
CA PHE A 100 15.47 -14.33 12.75
C PHE A 100 15.83 -15.49 11.82
N ILE A 101 15.98 -15.23 10.51
CA ILE A 101 16.40 -16.25 9.53
C ILE A 101 17.81 -16.77 9.86
N ASP A 102 18.75 -15.88 10.15
CA ASP A 102 20.12 -16.26 10.52
C ASP A 102 20.15 -17.11 11.81
N ALA A 103 19.34 -16.75 12.80
CA ALA A 103 19.20 -17.50 14.04
C ALA A 103 18.58 -18.89 13.83
N LEU A 104 17.62 -19.02 12.89
CA LEU A 104 17.05 -20.32 12.49
C LEU A 104 18.11 -21.22 11.84
N ILE A 105 18.91 -20.68 10.93
CA ILE A 105 19.98 -21.42 10.25
C ILE A 105 21.05 -21.88 11.25
N ALA A 106 21.38 -21.02 12.24
CA ALA A 106 22.36 -21.31 13.30
C ALA A 106 21.80 -22.17 14.44
N PHE A 107 20.50 -22.48 14.47
CA PHE A 107 19.79 -23.15 15.56
C PHE A 107 19.97 -22.43 16.92
N ASP A 108 20.14 -21.08 16.91
CA ASP A 108 20.31 -20.26 18.10
C ASP A 108 18.93 -19.91 18.71
N VAL A 109 18.48 -20.76 19.64
CA VAL A 109 17.16 -20.62 20.28
C VAL A 109 17.00 -19.30 21.04
N GLN A 110 18.06 -18.78 21.64
CA GLN A 110 17.97 -17.50 22.39
C GLN A 110 17.71 -16.33 21.46
N LYS A 111 18.40 -16.27 20.33
CA LYS A 111 18.16 -15.23 19.31
C LYS A 111 16.79 -15.41 18.65
N ILE A 112 16.36 -16.64 18.35
CA ILE A 112 15.01 -16.91 17.82
C ILE A 112 13.95 -16.33 18.75
N LEU A 113 14.00 -16.60 20.05
CA LEU A 113 13.05 -16.10 21.02
C LEU A 113 13.07 -14.56 21.12
N ALA A 114 14.25 -13.96 21.08
CA ALA A 114 14.39 -12.51 21.10
C ALA A 114 13.72 -11.86 19.87
N GLN A 115 13.94 -12.39 18.65
CA GLN A 115 13.31 -11.86 17.44
C GLN A 115 11.80 -12.12 17.39
N CYS A 116 11.34 -13.25 17.92
CA CYS A 116 9.91 -13.55 18.08
C CYS A 116 9.19 -12.50 18.94
N GLY A 117 9.84 -11.95 19.95
CA GLY A 117 9.29 -10.89 20.79
C GLY A 117 8.91 -9.61 20.02
N ILE A 118 9.54 -9.36 18.88
CA ILE A 118 9.27 -8.25 17.98
C ILE A 118 8.30 -8.67 16.86
N LEU A 119 8.59 -9.81 16.20
CA LEU A 119 7.84 -10.25 15.01
C LEU A 119 6.44 -10.74 15.34
N ILE A 120 6.20 -11.36 16.50
CA ILE A 120 4.89 -11.88 16.88
C ILE A 120 3.87 -10.74 17.07
N PRO A 121 4.13 -9.71 17.90
CA PRO A 121 3.19 -8.60 18.04
C PRO A 121 2.92 -7.89 16.73
N PHE A 122 3.96 -7.64 15.93
CA PHE A 122 3.83 -7.05 14.61
C PHE A 122 2.99 -7.91 13.67
N GLY A 123 3.28 -9.22 13.58
CA GLY A 123 2.55 -10.17 12.74
C GLY A 123 1.08 -10.33 13.14
N ILE A 124 0.78 -10.38 14.44
CA ILE A 124 -0.61 -10.38 14.94
C ILE A 124 -1.31 -9.07 14.53
N GLY A 125 -0.61 -7.94 14.64
CA GLY A 125 -1.11 -6.64 14.18
C GLY A 125 -1.44 -6.65 12.69
N VAL A 126 -0.57 -7.21 11.85
CA VAL A 126 -0.80 -7.35 10.40
C VAL A 126 -2.05 -8.18 10.11
N VAL A 127 -2.18 -9.35 10.73
CA VAL A 127 -3.34 -10.24 10.53
C VAL A 127 -4.64 -9.53 10.95
N ILE A 128 -4.67 -8.94 12.13
CA ILE A 128 -5.84 -8.21 12.63
C ILE A 128 -6.12 -6.99 11.74
N GLY A 129 -5.09 -6.28 11.29
CA GLY A 129 -5.19 -5.14 10.38
C GLY A 129 -5.87 -5.50 9.05
N ILE A 130 -5.50 -6.63 8.45
CA ILE A 130 -6.15 -7.13 7.23
C ILE A 130 -7.64 -7.38 7.47
N PHE A 131 -8.01 -8.04 8.57
CA PHE A 131 -9.42 -8.30 8.89
C PHE A 131 -10.20 -7.02 9.18
N LEU A 132 -9.60 -6.08 9.92
CA LEU A 132 -10.24 -4.80 10.24
C LEU A 132 -10.51 -3.98 8.99
N ILE A 133 -9.49 -3.84 8.11
CA ILE A 133 -9.66 -3.06 6.89
C ILE A 133 -10.63 -3.73 5.91
N ALA A 134 -10.62 -5.07 5.80
CA ALA A 134 -11.57 -5.80 4.98
C ALA A 134 -13.02 -5.56 5.45
N LYS A 135 -13.28 -5.67 6.76
CA LYS A 135 -14.59 -5.36 7.33
C LYS A 135 -14.99 -3.89 7.17
N LEU A 136 -14.04 -2.97 7.31
CA LEU A 136 -14.30 -1.55 7.11
C LEU A 136 -14.71 -1.27 5.65
N ILE A 137 -13.99 -1.86 4.69
CA ILE A 137 -14.32 -1.73 3.27
C ILE A 137 -15.71 -2.31 2.99
N GLU A 138 -16.00 -3.52 3.47
CA GLU A 138 -17.33 -4.15 3.34
C GLU A 138 -18.43 -3.23 3.89
N PHE A 139 -18.25 -2.70 5.09
CA PHE A 139 -19.20 -1.79 5.71
C PHE A 139 -19.43 -0.51 4.89
N ILE A 140 -18.35 0.08 4.34
CA ILE A 140 -18.44 1.28 3.49
C ILE A 140 -19.21 0.96 2.20
N PHE A 141 -18.93 -0.19 1.57
CA PHE A 141 -19.66 -0.62 0.38
C PHE A 141 -21.15 -0.86 0.65
N MET A 142 -21.50 -1.46 1.79
CA MET A 142 -22.89 -1.68 2.15
C MET A 142 -23.66 -0.37 2.41
N LYS A 143 -23.00 0.65 2.96
CA LYS A 143 -23.66 1.90 3.37
C LYS A 143 -23.54 3.04 2.36
N ALA A 144 -22.45 3.09 1.62
CA ALA A 144 -22.08 4.23 0.77
C ALA A 144 -21.31 3.79 -0.48
N GLU A 145 -21.84 2.77 -1.19
CA GLU A 145 -21.19 2.13 -2.34
C GLU A 145 -20.65 3.15 -3.36
N ILE A 146 -21.46 4.12 -3.74
CA ILE A 146 -21.07 5.13 -4.74
C ILE A 146 -19.89 5.99 -4.22
N HIS A 147 -19.89 6.38 -2.95
CA HIS A 147 -18.79 7.15 -2.36
C HIS A 147 -17.50 6.31 -2.29
N ALA A 148 -17.63 5.00 -2.02
CA ALA A 148 -16.50 4.07 -2.05
C ALA A 148 -15.88 3.99 -3.46
N TYR A 149 -16.69 3.90 -4.52
CA TYR A 149 -16.19 3.91 -5.90
C TYR A 149 -15.46 5.22 -6.23
N TYR A 150 -15.99 6.38 -5.80
CA TYR A 150 -15.29 7.66 -6.00
C TYR A 150 -13.95 7.72 -5.26
N ALA A 151 -13.88 7.19 -4.04
CA ALA A 151 -12.62 7.06 -3.29
C ALA A 151 -11.61 6.18 -4.04
N ILE A 152 -12.06 5.01 -4.52
CA ILE A 152 -11.22 4.07 -5.30
C ILE A 152 -10.73 4.72 -6.60
N ILE A 153 -11.59 5.45 -7.32
CA ILE A 153 -11.20 6.19 -8.53
C ILE A 153 -10.10 7.21 -8.18
N GLY A 154 -10.25 7.93 -7.06
CA GLY A 154 -9.22 8.87 -6.59
C GLY A 154 -7.87 8.20 -6.35
N LEU A 155 -7.86 7.07 -5.63
CA LEU A 155 -6.66 6.27 -5.40
C LEU A 155 -6.01 5.78 -6.70
N ILE A 156 -6.83 5.21 -7.59
CA ILE A 156 -6.37 4.62 -8.85
C ILE A 156 -5.83 5.68 -9.81
N LEU A 157 -6.45 6.86 -9.91
CA LEU A 157 -5.96 7.94 -10.76
C LEU A 157 -4.71 8.62 -10.20
N ALA A 158 -4.58 8.69 -8.88
CA ALA A 158 -3.38 9.23 -8.23
C ALA A 158 -2.16 8.31 -8.38
N SER A 159 -2.36 6.97 -8.43
CA SER A 159 -1.28 5.99 -8.44
C SER A 159 -0.29 6.13 -9.63
N PRO A 160 -0.74 6.27 -10.91
CA PRO A 160 0.19 6.51 -12.02
C PRO A 160 0.99 7.80 -11.85
N ILE A 161 0.35 8.86 -11.35
CA ILE A 161 1.01 10.14 -11.11
C ILE A 161 2.09 9.96 -10.03
N ALA A 162 1.76 9.29 -8.92
CA ALA A 162 2.69 8.99 -7.84
C ALA A 162 3.88 8.16 -8.32
N ILE A 163 3.67 7.17 -9.20
CA ILE A 163 4.72 6.36 -9.80
C ILE A 163 5.62 7.23 -10.69
N LEU A 164 5.03 8.04 -11.57
CA LEU A 164 5.77 8.89 -12.51
C LEU A 164 6.59 9.98 -11.81
N LEU A 165 6.13 10.48 -10.66
CA LEU A 165 6.88 11.43 -9.82
C LEU A 165 8.17 10.84 -9.23
N LYS A 166 8.23 9.52 -9.07
CA LYS A 166 9.40 8.80 -8.53
C LYS A 166 10.36 8.30 -9.60
N VAL A 167 10.02 8.42 -10.88
CA VAL A 167 10.88 7.97 -11.98
C VAL A 167 12.05 8.95 -12.17
N ASP A 168 13.27 8.42 -12.19
CA ASP A 168 14.44 9.18 -12.63
C ASP A 168 14.46 9.27 -14.16
N TRP A 169 14.13 10.44 -14.65
CA TRP A 169 14.05 10.74 -16.09
C TRP A 169 15.42 10.99 -16.72
N SER A 170 16.49 11.17 -15.92
CA SER A 170 17.83 11.53 -16.41
C SER A 170 18.56 10.38 -17.12
N GLY A 171 18.20 9.12 -16.81
CA GLY A 171 18.83 7.91 -17.35
C GLY A 171 18.02 7.18 -18.42
N LEU A 172 17.05 7.81 -19.07
CA LEU A 172 16.20 7.16 -20.06
C LEU A 172 16.94 6.80 -21.35
N SER A 173 17.11 5.50 -21.58
CA SER A 173 17.55 4.93 -22.84
C SER A 173 16.37 4.69 -23.78
N VAL A 174 16.59 4.73 -25.08
CA VAL A 174 15.60 4.36 -26.10
C VAL A 174 15.03 2.95 -25.82
N LEU A 175 15.91 2.02 -25.42
CA LEU A 175 15.50 0.66 -25.04
C LEU A 175 14.52 0.67 -23.86
N THR A 176 14.79 1.47 -22.83
CA THR A 176 13.90 1.60 -21.65
C THR A 176 12.52 2.12 -22.04
N ILE A 177 12.46 3.08 -22.96
CA ILE A 177 11.18 3.63 -23.46
C ILE A 177 10.41 2.56 -24.23
N VAL A 178 11.06 1.83 -25.14
CA VAL A 178 10.42 0.76 -25.92
C VAL A 178 9.89 -0.34 -25.01
N VAL A 179 10.70 -0.82 -24.06
CA VAL A 179 10.26 -1.83 -23.06
C VAL A 179 9.12 -1.29 -22.21
N GLY A 180 9.17 -0.01 -21.83
CA GLY A 180 8.09 0.65 -21.08
C GLY A 180 6.76 0.68 -21.85
N ILE A 181 6.78 0.99 -23.14
CA ILE A 181 5.58 0.98 -24.00
C ILE A 181 5.04 -0.44 -24.16
N VAL A 182 5.91 -1.41 -24.43
CA VAL A 182 5.50 -2.83 -24.59
C VAL A 182 4.85 -3.34 -23.29
N THR A 183 5.48 -3.12 -22.14
CA THR A 183 4.94 -3.55 -20.84
C THR A 183 3.66 -2.80 -20.47
N PHE A 184 3.53 -1.52 -20.85
CA PHE A 184 2.29 -0.77 -20.69
C PHE A 184 1.16 -1.39 -21.52
N CYS A 185 1.39 -1.67 -22.80
CA CYS A 185 0.40 -2.30 -23.70
C CYS A 185 0.00 -3.70 -23.21
N LEU A 186 0.95 -4.51 -22.77
CA LEU A 186 0.67 -5.83 -22.18
C LEU A 186 -0.18 -5.71 -20.92
N GLY A 187 0.14 -4.78 -20.02
CA GLY A 187 -0.63 -4.52 -18.81
C GLY A 187 -2.05 -4.03 -19.13
N TRP A 188 -2.19 -3.11 -20.07
CA TRP A 188 -3.49 -2.64 -20.51
C TRP A 188 -4.35 -3.75 -21.14
N PHE A 189 -3.75 -4.55 -22.02
CA PHE A 189 -4.43 -5.68 -22.66
C PHE A 189 -4.89 -6.73 -21.65
N THR A 190 -4.01 -7.14 -20.72
CA THR A 190 -4.36 -8.11 -19.67
C THR A 190 -5.47 -7.60 -18.78
N ALA A 191 -5.41 -6.35 -18.30
CA ALA A 191 -6.45 -5.78 -17.46
C ALA A 191 -7.79 -5.64 -18.18
N SER A 192 -7.77 -5.24 -19.47
CA SER A 192 -8.99 -5.09 -20.25
C SER A 192 -9.65 -6.43 -20.59
N LYS A 193 -8.89 -7.52 -20.69
CA LYS A 193 -9.41 -8.89 -20.93
C LYS A 193 -9.94 -9.53 -19.65
N LEU A 194 -9.19 -9.43 -18.54
CA LEU A 194 -9.56 -10.04 -17.25
C LEU A 194 -10.66 -9.27 -16.51
N GLY A 195 -10.77 -7.96 -16.73
CA GLY A 195 -11.82 -7.14 -16.11
C GLY A 195 -13.13 -7.11 -16.89
N GLY A 196 -13.24 -7.83 -18.00
CA GLY A 196 -14.39 -7.81 -18.93
C GLY A 196 -15.42 -8.93 -18.73
N GLU A 197 -15.26 -9.80 -17.73
CA GLU A 197 -16.21 -10.85 -17.35
C GLU A 197 -17.13 -10.43 -16.22
#